data_ea82aa6da7a9fa2fae0f67cf77baaa8a
#
_entry.id   ea82aa6da7a9fa2fae0f67cf77baaa8a
#
_cell.length_a   1.000
_cell.length_b   1.000
_cell.length_c   1.000
_cell.angle_alpha   90.00
_cell.angle_beta   90.00
_cell.angle_gamma   90.00
#
_symmetry.space_group_name_H-M   'P 1'
#
loop_
_entity.id
_entity.type
_entity.pdbx_description
1 polymer ?
#
loop_
_entity_poly.entity_id
_entity_poly.type
_entity_poly.pdbx_seq_one_letter_code
_entity_poly.pdbx_strand_id
1 'polypeptide(L)'
;MVLSTCPDAQVAGELARALLEGGHAACVNVVPGVRSMYVWKGAVQADDEVLLVIKTTAARFPALRDTLVAQHPYQLPEVVAIGIEDGHHPYLDWLADPRGGAPADEP
;
A
#
# COMPACT_ATOMS: atom_id res chain seq x y z
N MET A 1 7.65 -3.68 1.40
CA MET A 1 6.18 -3.82 1.49
C MET A 1 5.64 -2.78 2.47
N VAL A 2 4.55 -2.14 2.11
CA VAL A 2 3.98 -1.07 2.92
C VAL A 2 2.54 -1.44 3.27
N LEU A 3 2.16 -1.20 4.53
CA LEU A 3 0.79 -1.39 5.00
C LEU A 3 0.15 -0.05 5.29
N SER A 4 -1.11 0.09 4.90
CA SER A 4 -1.95 1.23 5.20
C SER A 4 -3.40 0.77 5.30
N THR A 5 -4.20 1.45 6.10
CA THR A 5 -5.64 1.19 6.18
C THR A 5 -6.41 2.43 5.76
N CYS A 6 -7.61 2.24 5.22
CA CYS A 6 -8.46 3.33 4.76
C CYS A 6 -9.93 2.99 5.01
N PRO A 7 -10.83 3.99 4.93
CA PRO A 7 -12.19 3.80 5.43
C PRO A 7 -13.08 2.90 4.59
N ASP A 8 -12.86 2.82 3.27
CA ASP A 8 -13.76 2.08 2.40
C ASP A 8 -13.07 1.68 1.09
N ALA A 9 -13.78 0.87 0.29
CA ALA A 9 -13.26 0.34 -0.96
C ALA A 9 -13.04 1.43 -2.02
N GLN A 10 -13.84 2.49 -2.03
CA GLN A 10 -13.68 3.57 -2.99
C GLN A 10 -12.38 4.33 -2.74
N VAL A 11 -12.13 4.71 -1.50
CA VAL A 11 -10.88 5.39 -1.11
C VAL A 11 -9.69 4.47 -1.38
N ALA A 12 -9.81 3.17 -1.06
CA ALA A 12 -8.76 2.20 -1.32
C ALA A 12 -8.38 2.16 -2.81
N GLY A 13 -9.39 2.12 -3.69
CA GLY A 13 -9.16 2.11 -5.14
C GLY A 13 -8.51 3.40 -5.63
N GLU A 14 -8.91 4.54 -5.12
CA GLU A 14 -8.34 5.83 -5.49
C GLU A 14 -6.87 5.94 -5.06
N LEU A 15 -6.57 5.55 -3.81
CA LEU A 15 -5.20 5.56 -3.31
C LEU A 15 -4.31 4.58 -4.09
N ALA A 16 -4.80 3.35 -4.32
CA ALA A 16 -4.06 2.34 -5.06
C ALA A 16 -3.73 2.82 -6.48
N ARG A 17 -4.72 3.39 -7.17
CA ARG A 17 -4.53 3.91 -8.52
C ARG A 17 -3.51 5.04 -8.55
N ALA A 18 -3.57 5.96 -7.62
CA ALA A 18 -2.61 7.07 -7.53
C ALA A 18 -1.19 6.56 -7.35
N LEU A 19 -0.99 5.56 -6.49
CA LEU A 19 0.34 4.99 -6.26
C LEU A 19 0.88 4.25 -7.48
N LEU A 20 0.01 3.50 -8.17
CA LEU A 20 0.41 2.75 -9.36
C LEU A 20 0.68 3.67 -10.54
N GLU A 21 -0.21 4.61 -10.83
CA GLU A 21 -0.06 5.54 -11.94
C GLU A 21 1.13 6.48 -11.75
N GLY A 22 1.41 6.85 -10.51
CA GLY A 22 2.55 7.68 -10.15
C GLY A 22 3.89 6.95 -10.19
N GLY A 23 3.90 5.64 -10.41
CA GLY A 23 5.13 4.84 -10.41
C GLY A 23 5.71 4.61 -9.02
N HIS A 24 4.92 4.79 -7.97
CA HIS A 24 5.37 4.63 -6.59
C HIS A 24 5.33 3.18 -6.12
N ALA A 25 4.47 2.38 -6.71
CA ALA A 25 4.30 0.98 -6.35
C ALA A 25 4.12 0.12 -7.60
N ALA A 26 4.51 -1.14 -7.50
CA ALA A 26 4.33 -2.12 -8.58
C ALA A 26 2.99 -2.84 -8.45
N CYS A 27 2.53 -3.05 -7.22
CA CYS A 27 1.31 -3.80 -6.93
C CYS A 27 0.69 -3.29 -5.65
N VAL A 28 -0.64 -3.23 -5.61
CA VAL A 28 -1.40 -2.93 -4.41
C VAL A 28 -2.48 -3.99 -4.27
N ASN A 29 -2.45 -4.74 -3.19
CA ASN A 29 -3.56 -5.63 -2.83
C ASN A 29 -4.52 -4.86 -1.94
N VAL A 30 -5.80 -4.93 -2.28
CA VAL A 30 -6.88 -4.30 -1.54
C VAL A 30 -7.62 -5.39 -0.78
N VAL A 31 -7.56 -5.37 0.54
CA VAL A 31 -8.14 -6.41 1.40
C VAL A 31 -9.30 -5.83 2.18
N PRO A 32 -10.55 -6.15 1.80
CA PRO A 32 -11.73 -5.68 2.53
C PRO A 32 -11.95 -6.48 3.80
N GLY A 33 -12.87 -5.98 4.65
CA GLY A 33 -13.33 -6.72 5.81
C GLY A 33 -12.37 -6.72 6.99
N VAL A 34 -11.54 -5.70 7.10
CA VAL A 34 -10.62 -5.55 8.23
C VAL A 34 -11.35 -4.80 9.33
N ARG A 35 -11.36 -5.39 10.52
CA ARG A 35 -11.84 -4.69 11.70
C ARG A 35 -10.66 -4.21 12.51
N SER A 36 -10.47 -2.92 12.56
CA SER A 36 -9.36 -2.28 13.28
C SER A 36 -9.82 -1.86 14.66
N MET A 37 -9.08 -2.28 15.67
CA MET A 37 -9.31 -1.88 17.05
C MET A 37 -8.06 -1.17 17.56
N TYR A 38 -8.25 0.01 18.17
CA TYR A 38 -7.11 0.84 18.53
C TYR A 38 -7.48 1.77 19.68
N VAL A 39 -6.46 2.35 20.30
CA VAL A 39 -6.65 3.35 21.36
C VAL A 39 -6.54 4.74 20.74
N TRP A 40 -7.57 5.56 20.98
CA TRP A 40 -7.60 6.95 20.54
C TRP A 40 -8.12 7.82 21.67
N LYS A 41 -7.34 8.80 22.07
CA LYS A 41 -7.68 9.72 23.18
C LYS A 41 -8.08 8.98 24.44
N GLY A 42 -7.36 7.92 24.77
CA GLY A 42 -7.56 7.14 26.00
C GLY A 42 -8.70 6.13 25.95
N ALA A 43 -9.38 5.98 24.83
CA ALA A 43 -10.50 5.03 24.68
C ALA A 43 -10.24 4.04 23.56
N VAL A 44 -10.73 2.82 23.72
CA VAL A 44 -10.70 1.79 22.67
C VAL A 44 -11.76 2.12 21.62
N GLN A 45 -11.33 2.18 20.38
CA GLN A 45 -12.18 2.37 19.21
C GLN A 45 -12.19 1.12 18.35
N ALA A 46 -13.22 0.94 17.55
CA ALA A 46 -13.29 -0.14 16.56
C ALA A 46 -13.94 0.40 15.30
N ASP A 47 -13.27 0.21 14.17
CA ASP A 47 -13.74 0.65 12.86
C ASP A 47 -13.60 -0.46 11.85
N ASP A 48 -14.51 -0.50 10.88
CA ASP A 48 -14.35 -1.35 9.71
C ASP A 48 -13.49 -0.61 8.70
N GLU A 49 -12.45 -1.27 8.22
CA GLU A 49 -11.49 -0.68 7.31
C GLU A 49 -11.13 -1.61 6.16
N VAL A 50 -10.44 -1.05 5.17
CA VAL A 50 -9.84 -1.79 4.06
C VAL A 50 -8.33 -1.68 4.20
N LEU A 51 -7.64 -2.81 4.10
CA LEU A 51 -6.18 -2.87 4.18
C LEU A 51 -5.57 -2.77 2.80
N LEU A 52 -4.59 -1.91 2.64
CA LEU A 52 -3.73 -1.86 1.46
C LEU A 52 -2.41 -2.56 1.79
N VAL A 53 -2.07 -3.56 0.98
CA VAL A 53 -0.76 -4.21 1.02
C VAL A 53 -0.03 -3.80 -0.25
N ILE A 54 0.96 -2.93 -0.09
CA ILE A 54 1.59 -2.21 -1.19
C ILE A 54 2.99 -2.77 -1.40
N LYS A 55 3.29 -3.22 -2.62
CA LYS A 55 4.60 -3.74 -2.96
C LYS A 55 5.39 -2.69 -3.72
N THR A 56 6.53 -2.33 -3.16
CA THR A 56 7.41 -1.30 -3.70
C THR A 56 8.86 -1.55 -3.25
N THR A 57 9.75 -0.67 -3.64
CA THR A 57 11.15 -0.74 -3.24
C THR A 57 11.46 0.27 -2.14
N ALA A 58 12.56 0.05 -1.43
CA ALA A 58 13.03 0.99 -0.42
C ALA A 58 13.31 2.38 -1.03
N ALA A 59 13.84 2.41 -2.25
CA ALA A 59 14.16 3.68 -2.92
C ALA A 59 12.90 4.50 -3.23
N ARG A 60 11.77 3.84 -3.54
CA ARG A 60 10.51 4.51 -3.86
C ARG A 60 9.68 4.88 -2.64
N PHE A 61 9.99 4.30 -1.49
CA PHE A 61 9.16 4.47 -0.30
C PHE A 61 8.97 5.93 0.13
N PRO A 62 9.99 6.80 0.18
CA PRO A 62 9.78 8.19 0.61
C PRO A 62 8.74 8.93 -0.22
N ALA A 63 8.80 8.82 -1.54
CA ALA A 63 7.82 9.45 -2.42
C ALA A 63 6.44 8.80 -2.31
N LEU A 64 6.38 7.48 -2.15
CA LEU A 64 5.14 6.75 -1.91
C LEU A 64 4.48 7.23 -0.62
N ARG A 65 5.24 7.28 0.47
CA ARG A 65 4.75 7.76 1.76
C ARG A 65 4.15 9.16 1.65
N ASP A 66 4.88 10.07 1.01
CA ASP A 66 4.44 11.46 0.90
C ASP A 66 3.15 11.57 0.06
N THR A 67 3.06 10.83 -1.02
CA THR A 67 1.86 10.79 -1.87
C THR A 67 0.67 10.21 -1.11
N LEU A 68 0.89 9.10 -0.40
CA LEU A 68 -0.17 8.42 0.34
C LEU A 68 -0.71 9.32 1.47
N VAL A 69 0.18 9.94 2.22
CA VAL A 69 -0.20 10.86 3.31
C VAL A 69 -0.96 12.06 2.76
N ALA A 70 -0.50 12.63 1.64
CA ALA A 70 -1.14 13.82 1.06
C ALA A 70 -2.57 13.53 0.55
N GLN A 71 -2.83 12.33 0.06
CA GLN A 71 -4.13 11.97 -0.53
C GLN A 71 -5.05 11.23 0.43
N HIS A 72 -4.54 10.78 1.57
CA HIS A 72 -5.32 10.02 2.53
C HIS A 72 -6.34 10.91 3.23
N PRO A 73 -7.59 10.43 3.47
CA PRO A 73 -8.62 11.22 4.14
C PRO A 73 -8.40 11.39 5.65
N TYR A 74 -7.58 10.55 6.27
CA TYR A 74 -7.31 10.66 7.71
C TYR A 74 -6.26 11.74 7.98
N GLN A 75 -6.37 12.36 9.15
CA GLN A 75 -5.33 13.29 9.63
C GLN A 75 -4.06 12.54 10.04
N LEU A 76 -4.22 11.32 10.54
CA LEU A 76 -3.09 10.48 10.98
C LEU A 76 -3.19 9.11 10.30
N PRO A 77 -2.82 9.02 9.02
CA PRO A 77 -2.89 7.74 8.32
C PRO A 77 -1.79 6.78 8.77
N GLU A 78 -2.12 5.49 8.78
CA GLU A 78 -1.12 4.45 8.94
C GLU A 78 -0.30 4.33 7.66
N VAL A 79 1.01 4.42 7.79
CA VAL A 79 1.95 4.11 6.70
C VAL A 79 3.17 3.47 7.34
N VAL A 80 3.28 2.16 7.22
CA VAL A 80 4.40 1.42 7.80
C VAL A 80 5.07 0.57 6.73
N ALA A 81 6.40 0.58 6.70
CA ALA A 81 7.20 -0.19 5.75
C ALA A 81 7.81 -1.40 6.45
N ILE A 82 7.73 -2.54 5.77
CA ILE A 82 8.27 -3.81 6.24
C ILE A 82 9.17 -4.36 5.14
N GLY A 83 10.38 -4.80 5.50
CA GLY A 83 11.31 -5.39 4.53
C GLY A 83 10.81 -6.73 4.03
N ILE A 84 10.98 -6.99 2.74
CA ILE A 84 10.80 -8.32 2.15
C ILE A 84 12.14 -9.02 2.22
N GLU A 85 12.25 -10.02 3.07
CA GLU A 85 13.52 -10.71 3.34
C GLU A 85 13.98 -11.58 2.18
N ASP A 86 13.04 -12.31 1.57
CA ASP A 86 13.30 -13.22 0.47
C ASP A 86 12.02 -13.50 -0.28
N GLY A 87 12.12 -14.09 -1.46
CA GLY A 87 10.96 -14.44 -2.26
C GLY A 87 11.35 -15.09 -3.58
N HIS A 88 10.38 -15.22 -4.47
CA HIS A 88 10.60 -15.72 -5.83
C HIS A 88 11.33 -14.63 -6.64
N HIS A 89 12.59 -14.87 -6.99
CA HIS A 89 13.45 -13.84 -7.59
C HIS A 89 12.88 -13.19 -8.86
N PRO A 90 12.30 -13.93 -9.80
CA PRO A 90 11.67 -13.29 -10.98
C PRO A 90 10.55 -12.30 -10.60
N TYR A 91 9.79 -12.61 -9.56
CA TYR A 91 8.76 -11.70 -9.07
C TYR A 91 9.36 -10.47 -8.39
N LEU A 92 10.40 -10.66 -7.58
CA LEU A 92 11.09 -9.56 -6.92
C LEU A 92 11.74 -8.62 -7.92
N ASP A 93 12.30 -9.15 -9.00
CA ASP A 93 12.87 -8.35 -10.09
C ASP A 93 11.79 -7.53 -10.78
N TRP A 94 10.63 -8.12 -10.99
CA TRP A 94 9.49 -7.38 -11.54
C TRP A 94 9.02 -6.27 -10.59
N LEU A 95 8.97 -6.52 -9.28
CA LEU A 95 8.63 -5.50 -8.29
C LEU A 95 9.58 -4.30 -8.37
N ALA A 96 10.87 -4.56 -8.59
CA ALA A 96 11.87 -3.51 -8.65
C ALA A 96 11.74 -2.65 -9.91
N ASP A 97 11.31 -3.26 -11.01
CA ASP A 97 11.13 -2.58 -12.30
C ASP A 97 9.92 -3.15 -13.06
N PRO A 98 8.70 -2.80 -12.66
CA PRO A 98 7.51 -3.38 -13.26
C PRO A 98 7.27 -2.97 -14.71
N ARG A 99 7.91 -1.89 -15.17
CA ARG A 99 7.74 -1.40 -16.54
C ARG A 99 8.68 -2.06 -17.53
N GLY A 100 9.82 -2.59 -17.06
CA GLY A 100 10.84 -3.16 -17.91
C GLY A 100 11.03 -4.66 -17.79
N GLY A 101 10.53 -5.30 -16.73
CA GLY A 101 10.89 -6.66 -16.38
C GLY A 101 9.83 -7.73 -16.52
N ALA A 102 8.57 -7.37 -16.77
CA ALA A 102 7.50 -8.37 -16.82
C ALA A 102 7.59 -9.23 -18.08
N PRO A 103 7.38 -10.56 -17.96
CA PRO A 103 7.22 -11.41 -19.15
C PRO A 103 6.05 -10.94 -20.01
N ALA A 104 6.18 -11.10 -21.34
CA ALA A 104 5.24 -10.51 -22.30
C ALA A 104 3.79 -10.99 -22.12
N ASP A 105 3.59 -12.18 -21.61
CA ASP A 105 2.26 -12.81 -21.48
C ASP A 105 1.67 -12.69 -20.06
N GLU A 106 2.32 -11.99 -19.17
CA GLU A 106 1.82 -11.81 -17.81
C GLU A 106 0.92 -10.59 -17.70
N PRO A 107 -0.20 -10.72 -17.00
CA PRO A 107 -0.99 -9.56 -16.65
C PRO A 107 -0.29 -8.74 -15.57
#